data_f8aa10042a1b7911b6bdb3def64f9062
#
_entry.id   f8aa10042a1b7911b6bdb3def64f9062
#
_cell.length_a   1.000
_cell.length_b   1.000
_cell.length_c   1.000
_cell.angle_alpha   90.00
_cell.angle_beta   90.00
_cell.angle_gamma   90.00
#
_symmetry.space_group_name_H-M   'P 1'
#
loop_
_entity.id
_entity.type
_entity.pdbx_description
1 polymer ?
#
loop_
_entity_poly.entity_id
_entity_poly.type
_entity_poly.pdbx_seq_one_letter_code
_entity_poly.pdbx_strand_id
1 'polypeptide(L)' 'MNNLITKEMIFFLFNELGLEESSIELGIKLSKKNKTPLPILLWSYGMLTIEELDKLYSYLFQKMDK' A
#
# COMPACT_ATOMS: atom_id res chain seq x y z
N MET A 1 -3.12 2.96 14.57
CA MET A 1 -3.49 2.60 14.46
C MET A 1 -3.69 1.61 13.65
N ASN A 2 -3.82 1.51 12.81
CA ASN A 2 -4.06 0.47 12.23
C ASN A 2 -3.63 0.30 10.94
N ASN A 3 -3.59 -0.85 10.47
CA ASN A 3 -3.18 -1.17 9.15
C ASN A 3 -4.39 -1.19 8.29
N LEU A 4 -5.00 -0.05 8.17
CA LEU A 4 -6.22 0.05 7.41
C LEU A 4 -5.94 -0.14 5.94
N ILE A 5 -6.50 -1.20 5.40
CA ILE A 5 -6.33 -1.51 3.98
C ILE A 5 -7.67 -1.38 3.31
N THR A 6 -7.81 -0.43 2.41
CA THR A 6 -9.07 -0.14 1.77
C THR A 6 -9.06 -0.55 0.31
N LYS A 7 -10.23 -0.58 -0.28
CA LYS A 7 -10.34 -0.87 -1.70
C LYS A 7 -9.60 0.19 -2.53
N GLU A 8 -9.68 1.43 -2.10
CA GLU A 8 -9.00 2.51 -2.83
C GLU A 8 -7.50 2.28 -2.84
N MET A 9 -6.94 1.85 -1.72
CA MET A 9 -5.52 1.59 -1.66
C MET A 9 -5.14 0.47 -2.61
N ILE A 10 -5.90 -0.62 -2.58
CA ILE A 10 -5.59 -1.76 -3.44
C ILE A 10 -5.73 -1.37 -4.90
N PHE A 11 -6.77 -0.61 -5.23
CA PHE A 11 -6.99 -0.16 -6.59
C PHE A 11 -5.81 0.69 -7.07
N PHE A 12 -5.34 1.58 -6.21
CA PHE A 12 -4.22 2.44 -6.57
C PHE A 12 -2.95 1.61 -6.81
N LEU A 13 -2.69 0.66 -5.93
CA LEU A 13 -1.52 -0.20 -6.08
C LEU A 13 -1.56 -0.97 -7.40
N PHE A 14 -2.73 -1.48 -7.73
CA PHE A 14 -2.87 -2.31 -8.91
C PHE A 14 -2.89 -1.47 -10.18
N ASN A 15 -3.69 -0.41 -10.20
CA ASN A 15 -3.89 0.35 -11.42
C ASN A 15 -2.89 1.47 -11.65
N GLU A 16 -2.50 2.15 -10.60
CA GLU A 16 -1.60 3.29 -10.76
C GLU A 16 -0.15 2.91 -10.64
N LEU A 17 0.15 2.02 -9.72
CA LEU A 17 1.54 1.64 -9.49
C LEU A 17 1.91 0.33 -10.17
N GLY A 18 0.92 -0.38 -10.71
CA GLY A 18 1.21 -1.55 -11.52
C GLY A 18 1.69 -2.78 -10.76
N LEU A 19 1.39 -2.87 -9.48
CA LEU A 19 1.78 -4.06 -8.75
C LEU A 19 0.91 -5.23 -9.17
N GLU A 20 1.51 -6.41 -9.20
CA GLU A 20 0.75 -7.61 -9.53
C GLU A 20 -0.16 -7.99 -8.39
N GLU A 21 -1.25 -8.62 -8.74
CA GLU A 21 -2.23 -9.03 -7.75
C GLU A 21 -1.61 -9.93 -6.69
N SER A 22 -0.77 -10.85 -7.12
CA SER A 22 -0.13 -11.76 -6.18
C SER A 22 0.78 -11.02 -5.20
N SER A 23 1.45 -9.99 -5.68
CA SER A 23 2.29 -9.18 -4.80
C SER A 23 1.46 -8.44 -3.77
N ILE A 24 0.33 -7.92 -4.20
CA ILE A 24 -0.55 -7.20 -3.30
C ILE A 24 -1.10 -8.15 -2.23
N GLU A 25 -1.52 -9.34 -2.63
CA GLU A 25 -2.05 -10.30 -1.69
C GLU A 25 -1.01 -10.71 -0.66
N LEU A 26 0.20 -10.95 -1.13
CA LEU A 26 1.28 -11.32 -0.21
C LEU A 26 1.56 -10.17 0.75
N GLY A 27 1.58 -8.96 0.23
CA GLY A 27 1.81 -7.79 1.06
C GLY A 27 0.76 -7.65 2.14
N ILE A 28 -0.50 -7.87 1.77
CA ILE A 28 -1.58 -7.77 2.75
C ILE A 28 -1.38 -8.80 3.85
N LYS A 29 -1.06 -10.02 3.47
CA LYS A 29 -0.84 -11.08 4.45
C LYS A 29 0.30 -10.72 5.40
N LEU A 30 1.41 -10.27 4.85
CA LEU A 30 2.57 -9.93 5.67
C LEU A 30 2.32 -8.70 6.53
N SER A 31 1.57 -7.76 5.99
CA SER A 31 1.24 -6.55 6.74
C SER A 31 0.46 -6.90 7.99
N LYS A 32 -0.49 -7.80 7.86
CA LYS A 32 -1.28 -8.23 9.01
C LYS A 32 -0.45 -9.04 9.99
N LYS A 33 0.40 -9.92 9.47
CA LYS A 33 1.22 -10.76 10.32
C LYS A 33 2.22 -9.94 11.12
N ASN A 34 2.82 -8.96 10.47
CA ASN A 34 3.87 -8.16 11.11
C ASN A 34 3.33 -6.89 11.75
N LYS A 35 2.03 -6.65 11.61
CA LYS A 35 1.40 -5.45 12.16
C LYS A 35 2.08 -4.19 11.66
N THR A 36 2.42 -4.21 10.37
CA THR A 36 3.09 -3.09 9.72
C THR A 36 2.14 -2.53 8.66
N PRO A 37 2.02 -1.21 8.53
CA PRO A 37 1.17 -0.64 7.50
C PRO A 37 1.58 -1.16 6.13
N LEU A 38 0.58 -1.46 5.29
CA LEU A 38 0.85 -2.06 4.00
C LEU A 38 1.82 -1.24 3.15
N PRO A 39 1.65 0.08 3.02
CA PRO A 39 2.59 0.84 2.19
C PRO A 39 4.04 0.72 2.66
N ILE A 40 4.25 0.81 3.95
CA ILE A 40 5.59 0.70 4.51
C ILE A 40 6.14 -0.70 4.30
N LEU A 41 5.30 -1.70 4.47
CA LEU A 41 5.74 -3.07 4.26
C LEU A 41 6.16 -3.28 2.82
N LEU A 42 5.37 -2.82 1.87
CA LEU A 42 5.70 -2.99 0.46
C LEU A 42 7.01 -2.30 0.13
N TRP A 43 7.19 -1.11 0.67
CA TRP A 43 8.44 -0.39 0.46
C TRP A 43 9.63 -1.13 1.06
N SER A 44 9.47 -1.65 2.26
CA SER A 44 10.58 -2.31 2.93
C SER A 44 10.98 -3.61 2.24
N TYR A 45 10.04 -4.21 1.50
CA TYR A 45 10.36 -5.42 0.75
C TYR A 45 10.79 -5.11 -0.68
N GLY A 46 10.95 -3.84 -1.01
CA GLY A 46 11.41 -3.47 -2.34
C GLY A 46 10.33 -3.48 -3.41
N MET A 47 9.08 -3.62 -3.01
CA MET A 47 7.99 -3.65 -3.97
C MET A 47 7.54 -2.26 -4.38
N LEU A 48 7.89 -1.25 -3.61
CA LEU A 48 7.61 0.14 -3.95
C LEU A 48 8.88 0.94 -3.83
N THR A 49 9.08 1.88 -4.73
CA THR A 49 10.16 2.84 -4.58
C THR A 49 9.70 3.90 -3.60
N ILE A 50 10.66 4.71 -3.14
CA ILE A 50 10.31 5.78 -2.21
C ILE A 50 9.36 6.77 -2.89
N GLU A 51 9.51 6.96 -4.18
CA GLU A 51 8.64 7.87 -4.91
C GLU A 51 7.22 7.33 -5.01
N GLU A 52 7.11 6.02 -5.22
CA GLU A 52 5.80 5.39 -5.28
C GLU A 52 5.14 5.40 -3.91
N LEU A 53 5.94 5.21 -2.88
CA LEU A 53 5.42 5.27 -1.52
C LEU A 53 4.85 6.65 -1.23
N ASP A 54 5.57 7.67 -1.66
CA ASP A 54 5.12 9.04 -1.47
C ASP A 54 3.82 9.30 -2.24
N LYS A 55 3.74 8.79 -3.46
CA LYS A 55 2.52 8.95 -4.25
C LYS A 55 1.33 8.30 -3.57
N LEU A 56 1.55 7.10 -3.05
CA LEU A 56 0.47 6.36 -2.39
C LEU A 56 -0.03 7.11 -1.17
N TYR A 57 0.89 7.62 -0.36
CA TYR A 57 0.46 8.36 0.83
C TYR A 57 -0.22 9.66 0.47
N SER A 58 0.24 10.32 -0.58
CA SER A 58 -0.43 11.54 -1.02
C SER A 58 -1.86 11.23 -1.46
N TYR A 59 -2.03 10.14 -2.19
CA TYR A 59 -3.34 9.74 -2.63
C TYR A 59 -4.27 9.44 -1.44
N LEU A 60 -3.76 8.68 -0.49
CA LEU A 60 -4.55 8.31 0.67
C LEU A 60 -4.88 9.51 1.53
N PHE A 61 -3.92 10.42 1.64
CA PHE A 61 -4.13 11.61 2.44
C PHE A 61 -5.21 12.49 1.83
N GLN A 62 -5.22 12.60 0.52
CA GLN A 62 -6.26 13.39 -0.16
C GLN A 62 -7.63 12.77 0.05
N LYS A 63 -7.70 11.46 0.00
CA LYS A 63 -8.97 10.78 0.22
C LYS A 63 -9.49 10.99 1.61
N MET A 64 -8.58 11.02 2.57
CA MET A 64 -8.99 11.17 3.95
C MET A 64 -9.35 12.59 4.29
N ASP A 65 -8.88 13.51 3.50
CA ASP A 65 -9.06 14.90 3.80
C ASP A 65 -10.47 15.38 3.52
N LYS A 66 -11.36 14.57 3.15
CA LYS A 66 -12.69 15.01 2.89
C LYS A 66 -13.55 14.88 4.03
#